data_cc65bd3339a3260642f86b0dc1eceb67
#
_entry.id   cc65bd3339a3260642f86b0dc1eceb67
#
_cell.length_a   1.000
_cell.length_b   1.000
_cell.length_c   1.000
_cell.angle_alpha   90.00
_cell.angle_beta   90.00
_cell.angle_gamma   90.00
#
_symmetry.space_group_name_H-M   'P 1'
#
loop_
_entity.id
_entity.type
_entity.pdbx_description
1 polymer ?
#
loop_
_entity_poly.entity_id
_entity_poly.type
_entity_poly.pdbx_seq_one_letter_code
_entity_poly.pdbx_strand_id
1 'polypeptide(L)'
;LQALDAMRFEECTPVQEHTIPVILEGKDLIGVAQDGTGKTAAYLLPVLNQLSKGGNPEDAINCVIMSPTRELAQQIDQQMEGFSYFLPASSVAVYGGNDGVRFEQEKKV
;
A
#
# COMPACT_ATOMS: atom_id res chain seq x y z
N LEU A 1 5.19 12.46 4.81
CA LEU A 1 4.78 13.10 6.08
C LEU A 1 3.46 13.88 5.95
N GLN A 2 3.24 14.59 4.83
CA GLN A 2 1.99 15.34 4.64
C GLN A 2 0.76 14.42 4.63
N ALA A 3 0.86 13.25 3.98
CA ALA A 3 -0.23 12.29 3.95
C ALA A 3 -0.53 11.73 5.35
N LEU A 4 0.51 11.46 6.13
CA LEU A 4 0.35 10.96 7.49
C LEU A 4 -0.33 11.99 8.38
N ASP A 5 0.03 13.25 8.26
CA ASP A 5 -0.62 14.34 9.00
C ASP A 5 -2.09 14.46 8.61
N ALA A 6 -2.39 14.40 7.30
CA ALA A 6 -3.76 14.48 6.80
C ALA A 6 -4.62 13.31 7.28
N MET A 7 -4.03 12.12 7.45
CA MET A 7 -4.71 10.92 7.95
C MET A 7 -4.66 10.81 9.48
N ARG A 8 -4.07 11.78 10.16
CA ARG A 8 -3.96 11.84 11.64
C ARG A 8 -3.14 10.71 12.25
N PHE A 9 -2.09 10.27 11.56
CA PHE A 9 -1.13 9.32 12.10
C PHE A 9 -0.13 10.08 12.96
N GLU A 10 -0.19 9.90 14.26
CA GLU A 10 0.64 10.63 15.21
C GLU A 10 1.86 9.83 15.66
N GLU A 11 1.70 8.52 15.88
CA GLU A 11 2.75 7.64 16.39
C GLU A 11 2.81 6.34 15.62
N CYS A 12 3.99 5.72 15.58
CA CYS A 12 4.16 4.39 15.03
C CYS A 12 3.62 3.34 16.00
N THR A 13 2.91 2.33 15.47
CA THR A 13 2.58 1.14 16.26
C THR A 13 3.82 0.24 16.39
N PRO A 14 3.84 -0.71 17.34
CA PRO A 14 4.99 -1.63 17.46
C PRO A 14 5.32 -2.38 16.18
N VAL A 15 4.32 -2.86 15.43
CA VAL A 15 4.59 -3.58 14.18
C VAL A 15 5.21 -2.65 13.13
N GLN A 16 4.78 -1.40 13.06
CA GLN A 16 5.37 -0.42 12.16
C GLN A 16 6.81 -0.11 12.54
N GLU A 17 7.07 0.11 13.81
CA GLU A 17 8.38 0.44 14.33
C GLU A 17 9.42 -0.65 14.03
N HIS A 18 9.02 -1.93 14.09
CA HIS A 18 9.92 -3.04 13.84
C HIS A 18 10.07 -3.39 12.36
N THR A 19 9.06 -3.13 11.52
CA THR A 19 9.05 -3.58 10.13
C THR A 19 9.51 -2.52 9.14
N ILE A 20 9.13 -1.26 9.34
CA ILE A 20 9.44 -0.20 8.38
C ILE A 20 10.95 -0.08 8.13
N PRO A 21 11.83 -0.03 9.14
CA PRO A 21 13.26 0.05 8.89
C PRO A 21 13.81 -1.13 8.08
N VAL A 22 13.33 -2.33 8.34
CA VAL A 22 13.78 -3.54 7.64
C VAL A 22 13.41 -3.47 6.17
N ILE A 23 12.20 -3.06 5.85
CA ILE A 23 11.73 -2.92 4.46
C ILE A 23 12.51 -1.81 3.73
N LEU A 24 12.76 -0.69 4.41
CA LEU A 24 13.53 0.42 3.84
C LEU A 24 14.97 0.02 3.51
N GLU A 25 15.54 -0.96 4.22
CA GLU A 25 16.85 -1.50 3.93
C GLU A 25 16.85 -2.45 2.72
N GLY A 26 15.70 -2.74 2.13
CA GLY A 26 15.57 -3.64 0.99
C GLY A 26 15.55 -5.11 1.34
N LYS A 27 15.29 -5.46 2.59
CA LYS A 27 15.25 -6.84 3.06
C LYS A 27 13.85 -7.42 2.96
N ASP A 28 13.77 -8.72 2.77
CA ASP A 28 12.51 -9.47 2.83
C ASP A 28 12.09 -9.67 4.28
N LEU A 29 10.78 -9.75 4.51
CA LEU A 29 10.23 -9.81 5.86
C LEU A 29 8.94 -10.62 5.88
N ILE A 30 8.78 -11.44 6.93
CA ILE A 30 7.49 -12.05 7.28
C ILE A 30 7.07 -11.47 8.61
N GLY A 31 5.95 -10.74 8.62
CA GLY A 31 5.43 -10.12 9.83
C GLY A 31 4.06 -10.69 10.19
N VAL A 32 3.87 -11.01 11.47
CA VAL A 32 2.60 -11.48 12.00
C VAL A 32 2.18 -10.56 13.14
N ALA A 33 0.98 -10.01 13.03
CA ALA A 33 0.42 -9.11 14.05
C ALA A 33 -1.10 -9.21 14.04
N GLN A 34 -1.72 -8.80 15.15
CA GLN A 34 -3.17 -8.77 15.25
C GLN A 34 -3.77 -7.67 14.38
N ASP A 35 -5.03 -7.85 13.99
CA ASP A 35 -5.76 -6.82 13.26
C ASP A 35 -5.88 -5.53 14.08
N GLY A 36 -5.90 -4.40 13.41
CA GLY A 36 -5.97 -3.10 14.08
C GLY A 36 -4.65 -2.57 14.59
N THR A 37 -3.52 -3.24 14.30
CA THR A 37 -2.19 -2.82 14.75
C THR A 37 -1.43 -2.00 13.71
N GLY A 38 -2.07 -1.66 12.59
CA GLY A 38 -1.44 -0.86 11.53
C GLY A 38 -0.54 -1.65 10.59
N LYS A 39 -0.84 -2.95 10.37
CA LYS A 39 -0.05 -3.81 9.47
C LYS A 39 0.02 -3.25 8.05
N THR A 40 -1.08 -2.71 7.53
CA THR A 40 -1.12 -2.19 6.16
C THR A 40 -0.12 -1.04 5.99
N ALA A 41 -0.12 -0.08 6.90
CA ALA A 41 0.83 1.03 6.86
C ALA A 41 2.28 0.54 7.02
N ALA A 42 2.49 -0.54 7.77
CA ALA A 42 3.83 -1.08 8.00
C ALA A 42 4.55 -1.49 6.70
N TYR A 43 3.81 -1.95 5.69
CA TYR A 43 4.42 -2.26 4.40
C TYR A 43 4.14 -1.21 3.31
N LEU A 44 2.98 -0.54 3.35
CA LEU A 44 2.66 0.47 2.33
C LEU A 44 3.56 1.70 2.42
N LEU A 45 3.85 2.19 3.61
CA LEU A 45 4.66 3.39 3.78
C LEU A 45 6.07 3.24 3.22
N PRO A 46 6.82 2.15 3.52
CA PRO A 46 8.12 1.94 2.90
C PRO A 46 8.06 1.80 1.38
N VAL A 47 7.04 1.10 0.86
CA VAL A 47 6.86 0.93 -0.58
C VAL A 47 6.63 2.28 -1.25
N LEU A 48 5.74 3.12 -0.70
CA LEU A 48 5.49 4.45 -1.23
C LEU A 48 6.74 5.33 -1.18
N ASN A 49 7.51 5.23 -0.10
CA ASN A 49 8.77 5.95 0.03
C ASN A 49 9.75 5.58 -1.08
N GLN A 50 9.88 4.29 -1.39
CA GLN A 50 10.73 3.82 -2.48
C GLN A 50 10.22 4.28 -3.85
N LEU A 51 8.91 4.22 -4.08
CA LEU A 51 8.30 4.68 -5.33
C LEU A 51 8.46 6.19 -5.52
N SER A 52 8.40 6.97 -4.44
CA SER A 52 8.52 8.42 -4.51
C SER A 52 9.93 8.89 -4.83
N LYS A 53 10.95 8.05 -4.66
CA LYS A 53 12.33 8.39 -4.98
C LYS A 53 12.61 8.45 -6.49
N GLY A 54 11.66 7.99 -7.31
CA GLY A 54 11.82 8.01 -8.76
C GLY A 54 12.63 6.84 -9.30
N GLY A 55 12.90 6.86 -10.60
CA GLY A 55 13.62 5.79 -11.27
C GLY A 55 12.75 4.61 -11.69
N ASN A 56 11.46 4.65 -11.41
CA ASN A 56 10.52 3.62 -11.81
C ASN A 56 9.85 3.99 -13.13
N PRO A 57 9.58 3.02 -14.04
CA PRO A 57 8.83 3.30 -15.27
C PRO A 57 7.43 3.81 -14.96
N GLU A 58 7.00 4.87 -15.67
CA GLU A 58 5.66 5.45 -15.47
C GLU A 58 4.54 4.56 -16.00
N ASP A 59 4.78 3.85 -17.09
CA ASP A 59 3.79 3.03 -17.77
C ASP A 59 3.92 1.55 -17.42
N ALA A 60 4.35 1.23 -16.20
CA ALA A 60 4.57 -0.14 -15.77
C ALA A 60 4.09 -0.35 -14.34
N ILE A 61 3.79 -1.60 -14.01
CA ILE A 61 3.48 -2.00 -12.65
C ILE A 61 4.80 -2.10 -11.88
N ASN A 62 4.93 -1.28 -10.83
CA ASN A 62 6.15 -1.23 -10.03
C ASN A 62 6.02 -1.98 -8.70
N CYS A 63 4.81 -2.33 -8.29
CA CYS A 63 4.55 -3.06 -7.05
C CYS A 63 3.26 -3.85 -7.19
N VAL A 64 3.27 -5.10 -6.70
CA VAL A 64 2.07 -5.95 -6.65
C VAL A 64 1.82 -6.33 -5.20
N ILE A 65 0.58 -6.14 -4.74
CA ILE A 65 0.15 -6.50 -3.41
C ILE A 65 -0.98 -7.52 -3.52
N MET A 66 -0.79 -8.67 -2.91
CA MET A 66 -1.78 -9.74 -2.92
C MET A 66 -2.52 -9.81 -1.58
N SER A 67 -3.82 -10.03 -1.63
CA SER A 67 -4.63 -10.15 -0.43
C SER A 67 -5.62 -11.31 -0.56
N PRO A 68 -6.00 -11.94 0.58
CA PRO A 68 -6.85 -13.13 0.53
C PRO A 68 -8.33 -12.85 0.27
N THR A 69 -8.80 -11.63 0.47
CA THR A 69 -10.20 -11.28 0.30
C THR A 69 -10.37 -10.00 -0.51
N ARG A 70 -11.53 -9.88 -1.15
CA ARG A 70 -11.91 -8.68 -1.90
C ARG A 70 -12.01 -7.47 -0.97
N GLU A 71 -12.61 -7.65 0.21
CA GLU A 71 -12.79 -6.59 1.19
C GLU A 71 -11.45 -6.02 1.65
N LEU A 72 -10.47 -6.88 1.90
CA LEU A 72 -9.13 -6.43 2.29
C LEU A 72 -8.44 -5.71 1.13
N ALA A 73 -8.58 -6.21 -0.09
CA ALA A 73 -8.02 -5.53 -1.27
C ALA A 73 -8.58 -4.11 -1.41
N GLN A 74 -9.87 -3.93 -1.19
CA GLN A 74 -10.50 -2.61 -1.21
C GLN A 74 -9.99 -1.70 -0.11
N GLN A 75 -9.81 -2.23 1.10
CA GLN A 75 -9.26 -1.47 2.23
C GLN A 75 -7.83 -1.01 1.96
N ILE A 76 -7.01 -1.89 1.39
CA ILE A 76 -5.63 -1.55 1.03
C ILE A 76 -5.63 -0.44 -0.02
N ASP A 77 -6.48 -0.53 -1.04
CA ASP A 77 -6.57 0.49 -2.07
C ASP A 77 -7.00 1.84 -1.51
N GLN A 78 -7.97 1.86 -0.59
CA GLN A 78 -8.40 3.08 0.09
C GLN A 78 -7.28 3.71 0.90
N GLN A 79 -6.51 2.91 1.64
CA GLN A 79 -5.37 3.43 2.38
C GLN A 79 -4.28 3.94 1.45
N MET A 80 -4.07 3.25 0.33
CA MET A 80 -3.11 3.68 -0.69
C MET A 80 -3.48 5.04 -1.26
N GLU A 81 -4.75 5.29 -1.54
CA GLU A 81 -5.21 6.60 -1.99
C GLU A 81 -4.89 7.69 -0.98
N GLY A 82 -5.13 7.44 0.31
CA GLY A 82 -4.82 8.40 1.36
C GLY A 82 -3.33 8.68 1.48
N PHE A 83 -2.51 7.64 1.52
CA PHE A 83 -1.06 7.80 1.66
C PHE A 83 -0.43 8.42 0.42
N SER A 84 -0.95 8.15 -0.77
CA SER A 84 -0.37 8.66 -2.02
C SER A 84 -0.94 9.99 -2.48
N TYR A 85 -1.82 10.61 -1.71
CA TYR A 85 -2.50 11.85 -2.09
C TYR A 85 -1.53 12.95 -2.54
N PHE A 86 -0.39 13.05 -1.88
CA PHE A 86 0.64 14.06 -2.18
C PHE A 86 1.79 13.50 -3.02
N LEU A 87 1.66 12.29 -3.57
CA LEU A 87 2.73 11.61 -4.31
C LEU A 87 2.26 11.26 -5.73
N PRO A 88 3.18 11.19 -6.71
CA PRO A 88 2.83 10.81 -8.09
C PRO A 88 2.69 9.30 -8.25
N ALA A 89 2.04 8.63 -7.34
CA ALA A 89 1.79 7.19 -7.37
C ALA A 89 0.30 6.92 -7.43
N SER A 90 -0.09 5.89 -8.15
CA SER A 90 -1.49 5.48 -8.27
C SER A 90 -1.61 3.99 -8.01
N SER A 91 -2.80 3.56 -7.59
CA SER A 91 -3.09 2.16 -7.36
C SER A 91 -4.46 1.79 -7.93
N VAL A 92 -4.65 0.51 -8.18
CA VAL A 92 -5.93 -0.04 -8.57
C VAL A 92 -6.10 -1.40 -7.93
N ALA A 93 -7.29 -1.66 -7.37
CA ALA A 93 -7.64 -2.96 -6.82
C ALA A 93 -8.32 -3.80 -7.91
N VAL A 94 -7.86 -5.05 -8.05
CA VAL A 94 -8.44 -6.01 -8.98
C VAL A 94 -8.95 -7.21 -8.18
N TYR A 95 -10.23 -7.55 -8.34
CA TYR A 95 -10.85 -8.66 -7.61
C TYR A 95 -11.98 -9.26 -8.41
N GLY A 96 -12.37 -10.50 -8.07
CA GLY A 96 -13.47 -11.19 -8.71
C GLY A 96 -14.83 -10.84 -8.12
N GLY A 97 -15.88 -11.50 -8.60
CA GLY A 97 -17.25 -11.39 -8.07
C GLY A 97 -18.20 -10.57 -8.92
N ASN A 98 -17.72 -9.64 -9.73
CA ASN A 98 -18.52 -8.89 -10.69
C ASN A 98 -17.71 -8.70 -11.96
N ASP A 99 -18.08 -9.42 -13.03
CA ASP A 99 -17.30 -9.46 -14.26
C ASP A 99 -17.13 -8.09 -14.93
N GLY A 100 -18.15 -7.24 -14.90
CA GLY A 100 -18.07 -5.91 -15.47
C GLY A 100 -17.08 -5.02 -14.74
N VAL A 101 -17.12 -5.04 -13.41
CA VAL A 101 -16.20 -4.28 -12.56
C VAL A 101 -14.77 -4.80 -12.74
N ARG A 102 -14.61 -6.13 -12.77
CA ARG A 102 -13.31 -6.75 -12.97
C ARG A 102 -12.67 -6.32 -14.30
N PHE A 103 -13.45 -6.31 -15.36
CA PHE A 103 -12.97 -5.89 -16.67
C PHE A 103 -12.48 -4.44 -16.66
N GLU A 104 -13.22 -3.53 -16.04
CA GLU A 104 -12.80 -2.13 -15.92
C GLU A 104 -11.54 -1.99 -15.06
N GLN A 105 -11.43 -2.77 -13.98
CA GLN A 105 -10.24 -2.75 -13.13
C GLN A 105 -9.01 -3.24 -13.89
N GLU A 106 -9.12 -4.32 -14.65
CA GLU A 106 -8.03 -4.85 -15.45
C GLU A 106 -7.57 -3.87 -16.52
N LYS A 107 -8.47 -3.09 -17.09
CA LYS A 107 -8.13 -2.05 -18.07
C LYS A 107 -7.27 -0.94 -17.46
N LYS A 108 -7.45 -0.63 -16.18
CA LYS A 108 -6.68 0.42 -15.51
C LYS A 108 -5.27 -0.02 -15.17
N VAL A 109 -5.03 -1.31 -15.12
CA VAL A 109 -3.70 -1.85 -14.86
C VAL A 109 -2.84 -1.76 -16.11
#